data_9834f296f46fc5932d570e144bca97fe
#
_entry.id   9834f296f46fc5932d570e144bca97fe
#
_cell.length_a   1.000
_cell.length_b   1.000
_cell.length_c   1.000
_cell.angle_alpha   90.00
_cell.angle_beta   90.00
_cell.angle_gamma   90.00
#
_symmetry.space_group_name_H-M   'P 1'
#
loop_
_entity.id
_entity.type
_entity.pdbx_description
1 polymer ?
#
loop_
_entity_poly.entity_id
_entity_poly.type
_entity_poly.pdbx_seq_one_letter_code
_entity_poly.pdbx_strand_id
1 'polypeptide(L)'
;MYVEKYPEFQVEARSLLNELNENLQLDLGTLRLLNVYDLFGFSEELLEKSRYSVFGEIVTDSVTDECNLSDARYIAVEYLPGQFDQRAASAVDCVRLIDPTAKVSIKSSKLIILPADTSDEVIARIKKYYINAVESREKDLSKLTAMEQPEVTPVPVLEGLTALTEDELAPYCKKMGLAMNADDLREVVNYFKAEG
;
A
#
# COMPACT_ATOMS: atom_id res chain seq x y z
N MET A 1 -0.54 5.42 15.06
CA MET A 1 -1.58 6.48 15.19
C MET A 1 -2.68 6.20 14.17
N TYR A 2 -3.92 6.31 14.59
CA TYR A 2 -5.12 6.04 13.77
C TYR A 2 -5.91 7.34 13.63
N VAL A 3 -6.32 7.66 12.42
CA VAL A 3 -7.06 8.88 12.11
C VAL A 3 -8.33 8.52 11.35
N GLU A 4 -9.46 8.84 11.93
CA GLU A 4 -10.79 8.57 11.37
C GLU A 4 -11.59 9.86 11.27
N LYS A 5 -12.28 10.06 10.16
CA LYS A 5 -13.20 11.18 10.01
C LYS A 5 -14.43 11.00 10.92
N TYR A 6 -14.88 12.08 11.55
CA TYR A 6 -16.20 12.07 12.23
C TYR A 6 -17.33 11.74 11.24
N PRO A 7 -18.45 11.18 11.71
CA PRO A 7 -19.53 10.66 10.84
C PRO A 7 -19.99 11.61 9.75
N GLU A 8 -20.03 12.89 10.03
CA GLU A 8 -20.47 13.93 9.08
C GLU A 8 -19.49 14.13 7.92
N PHE A 9 -18.20 13.81 8.15
CA PHE A 9 -17.10 14.03 7.21
C PHE A 9 -16.60 12.75 6.51
N GLN A 10 -17.24 11.60 6.74
CA GLN A 10 -16.84 10.28 6.18
C GLN A 10 -17.20 10.11 4.70
N VAL A 11 -16.85 11.08 3.86
CA VAL A 11 -17.16 11.03 2.41
C VAL A 11 -16.44 9.86 1.74
N GLU A 12 -15.14 9.69 2.01
CA GLU A 12 -14.32 8.63 1.43
C GLU A 12 -14.84 7.22 1.84
N ALA A 13 -15.19 7.05 3.11
CA ALA A 13 -15.73 5.78 3.60
C ALA A 13 -17.07 5.42 2.96
N ARG A 14 -17.97 6.41 2.82
CA ARG A 14 -19.28 6.22 2.14
C ARG A 14 -19.10 5.93 0.66
N SER A 15 -18.17 6.63 0.00
CA SER A 15 -17.86 6.37 -1.41
C SER A 15 -17.33 4.94 -1.61
N LEU A 16 -16.39 4.51 -0.77
CA LEU A 16 -15.86 3.14 -0.82
C LEU A 16 -16.93 2.09 -0.53
N LEU A 17 -17.81 2.33 0.45
CA LEU A 17 -18.92 1.44 0.75
C LEU A 17 -19.82 1.22 -0.48
N ASN A 18 -20.22 2.31 -1.13
CA ASN A 18 -21.05 2.26 -2.33
C ASN A 18 -20.31 1.53 -3.48
N GLU A 19 -19.06 1.87 -3.70
CA GLU A 19 -18.21 1.24 -4.72
C GLU A 19 -18.10 -0.27 -4.54
N LEU A 20 -17.85 -0.73 -3.30
CA LEU A 20 -17.77 -2.16 -2.99
C LEU A 20 -19.10 -2.87 -3.18
N ASN A 21 -20.20 -2.26 -2.74
CA ASN A 21 -21.54 -2.83 -2.90
C ASN A 21 -21.93 -2.93 -4.37
N GLU A 22 -21.69 -1.89 -5.18
CA GLU A 22 -22.05 -1.87 -6.60
C GLU A 22 -21.17 -2.83 -7.42
N ASN A 23 -19.84 -2.70 -7.32
CA ASN A 23 -18.92 -3.44 -8.18
C ASN A 23 -18.77 -4.92 -7.79
N LEU A 24 -18.89 -5.22 -6.51
CA LEU A 24 -18.81 -6.59 -6.02
C LEU A 24 -20.18 -7.21 -5.72
N GLN A 25 -21.27 -6.49 -5.97
CA GLN A 25 -22.63 -6.95 -5.67
C GLN A 25 -22.75 -7.47 -4.23
N LEU A 26 -22.27 -6.64 -3.27
CA LEU A 26 -22.33 -6.90 -1.85
C LEU A 26 -23.49 -6.11 -1.22
N ASP A 27 -23.88 -6.47 -0.02
CA ASP A 27 -24.85 -5.75 0.81
C ASP A 27 -24.22 -5.42 2.17
N LEU A 28 -23.16 -4.64 2.14
CA LEU A 28 -22.49 -4.13 3.34
C LEU A 28 -23.30 -2.98 3.91
N GLY A 29 -23.78 -3.09 5.13
CA GLY A 29 -24.56 -2.04 5.77
C GLY A 29 -23.72 -0.84 6.21
N THR A 30 -22.45 -1.06 6.56
CA THR A 30 -21.53 -0.02 7.05
C THR A 30 -20.08 -0.36 6.75
N LEU A 31 -19.24 0.68 6.74
CA LEU A 31 -17.79 0.57 6.61
C LEU A 31 -17.15 1.75 7.33
N ARG A 32 -16.07 1.50 8.07
CA ARG A 32 -15.22 2.55 8.61
C ARG A 32 -13.89 2.54 7.85
N LEU A 33 -13.38 3.72 7.56
CA LEU A 33 -12.10 3.90 6.87
C LEU A 33 -11.19 4.81 7.69
N LEU A 34 -10.05 4.28 8.09
CA LEU A 34 -9.05 5.01 8.87
C LEU A 34 -7.76 5.16 8.07
N ASN A 35 -7.11 6.31 8.22
CA ASN A 35 -5.70 6.44 7.89
C ASN A 35 -4.87 5.97 9.09
N VAL A 36 -3.89 5.13 8.85
CA VAL A 36 -2.99 4.63 9.88
C VAL A 36 -1.58 5.14 9.58
N TYR A 37 -0.91 5.67 10.59
CA TYR A 37 0.46 6.13 10.48
C TYR A 37 1.36 5.36 11.43
N ASP A 38 2.42 4.77 10.89
CA ASP A 38 3.55 4.24 11.67
C ASP A 38 4.59 5.35 11.76
N LEU A 39 4.89 5.75 12.98
CA LEU A 39 5.70 6.93 13.30
C LEU A 39 7.01 6.52 13.96
N PHE A 40 8.14 6.95 13.40
CA PHE A 40 9.47 6.62 13.90
C PHE A 40 10.29 7.88 14.12
N GLY A 41 11.06 7.92 15.22
CA GLY A 41 11.96 9.02 15.54
C GLY A 41 11.28 10.26 16.12
N PHE A 42 10.03 10.17 16.53
CA PHE A 42 9.30 11.26 17.19
C PHE A 42 9.66 11.33 18.68
N SER A 43 9.89 12.55 19.18
CA SER A 43 9.78 12.82 20.60
C SER A 43 8.31 12.97 21.00
N GLU A 44 7.98 12.77 22.28
CA GLU A 44 6.63 12.95 22.78
C GLU A 44 6.08 14.36 22.49
N GLU A 45 6.92 15.39 22.69
CA GLU A 45 6.58 16.78 22.41
C GLU A 45 6.26 17.02 20.92
N LEU A 46 7.10 16.50 20.02
CA LEU A 46 6.89 16.62 18.57
C LEU A 46 5.64 15.87 18.12
N LEU A 47 5.40 14.69 18.70
CA LEU A 47 4.22 13.89 18.41
C LEU A 47 2.93 14.64 18.76
N GLU A 48 2.86 15.22 19.98
CA GLU A 48 1.69 15.98 20.40
C GLU A 48 1.48 17.24 19.56
N LYS A 49 2.54 17.97 19.21
CA LYS A 49 2.45 19.13 18.31
C LYS A 49 1.96 18.74 16.92
N SER A 50 2.33 17.55 16.43
CA SER A 50 1.98 17.08 15.09
C SER A 50 0.59 16.46 15.01
N ARG A 51 0.01 16.02 16.10
CA ARG A 51 -1.23 15.26 16.17
C ARG A 51 -2.37 15.88 15.36
N TYR A 52 -2.64 17.16 15.56
CA TYR A 52 -3.71 17.90 14.90
C TYR A 52 -3.23 19.00 13.94
N SER A 53 -1.92 19.13 13.75
CA SER A 53 -1.36 20.04 12.76
C SER A 53 -0.85 19.34 11.51
N VAL A 54 -0.61 18.03 11.59
CA VAL A 54 -0.10 17.20 10.48
C VAL A 54 -1.01 16.02 10.19
N PHE A 55 -1.40 15.25 11.22
CA PHE A 55 -2.06 13.95 11.01
C PHE A 55 -3.59 14.06 10.94
N GLY A 56 -4.19 15.02 11.60
CA GLY A 56 -5.64 15.22 11.60
C GLY A 56 -6.03 16.67 11.87
N GLU A 57 -7.30 16.96 11.72
CA GLU A 57 -7.92 18.25 12.01
C GLU A 57 -8.92 18.09 13.17
N ILE A 58 -8.83 18.93 14.18
CA ILE A 58 -9.66 18.86 15.41
C ILE A 58 -11.17 18.81 15.10
N VAL A 59 -11.60 19.53 14.05
CA VAL A 59 -13.01 19.66 13.70
C VAL A 59 -13.56 18.45 12.94
N THR A 60 -12.71 17.78 12.17
CA THR A 60 -13.14 16.73 11.22
C THR A 60 -12.65 15.33 11.58
N ASP A 61 -11.64 15.23 12.43
CA ASP A 61 -10.93 13.96 12.68
C ASP A 61 -10.89 13.57 14.16
N SER A 62 -11.05 12.29 14.40
CA SER A 62 -10.65 11.61 15.63
C SER A 62 -9.25 11.03 15.44
N VAL A 63 -8.29 11.43 16.28
CA VAL A 63 -6.91 10.95 16.25
C VAL A 63 -6.64 10.16 17.52
N THR A 64 -6.30 8.87 17.38
CA THR A 64 -6.05 7.96 18.51
C THR A 64 -4.76 7.17 18.30
N ASP A 65 -4.14 6.74 19.41
CA ASP A 65 -2.93 5.93 19.36
C ASP A 65 -3.26 4.43 19.26
N GLU A 66 -4.47 4.05 19.64
CA GLU A 66 -4.96 2.68 19.60
C GLU A 66 -6.29 2.58 18.85
N CYS A 67 -6.52 1.44 18.23
CA CYS A 67 -7.79 1.07 17.62
C CYS A 67 -8.19 -0.32 18.11
N ASN A 68 -9.34 -0.43 18.78
CA ASN A 68 -9.84 -1.72 19.22
C ASN A 68 -10.38 -2.51 18.03
N LEU A 69 -9.72 -3.61 17.71
CA LEU A 69 -10.04 -4.52 16.61
C LEU A 69 -10.40 -5.94 17.10
N SER A 70 -10.60 -6.15 18.39
CA SER A 70 -10.76 -7.49 19.00
C SER A 70 -11.89 -8.33 18.39
N ASP A 71 -13.00 -7.68 18.02
CA ASP A 71 -14.18 -8.33 17.43
C ASP A 71 -14.48 -7.79 16.04
N ALA A 72 -13.52 -7.12 15.41
CA ALA A 72 -13.72 -6.48 14.11
C ALA A 72 -13.21 -7.36 12.98
N ARG A 73 -13.94 -7.34 11.87
CA ARG A 73 -13.44 -7.81 10.58
C ARG A 73 -12.76 -6.63 9.89
N TYR A 74 -11.52 -6.77 9.47
CA TYR A 74 -10.80 -5.64 8.87
C TYR A 74 -9.82 -6.08 7.78
N ILE A 75 -9.46 -5.10 6.97
CA ILE A 75 -8.41 -5.21 5.94
C ILE A 75 -7.52 -3.99 6.11
N ALA A 76 -6.23 -4.20 6.32
CA ALA A 76 -5.25 -3.13 6.33
C ALA A 76 -4.37 -3.22 5.08
N VAL A 77 -4.12 -2.08 4.44
CA VAL A 77 -3.40 -2.01 3.16
C VAL A 77 -2.29 -0.97 3.24
N GLU A 78 -1.07 -1.34 2.88
CA GLU A 78 0.11 -0.48 2.81
C GLU A 78 0.75 -0.52 1.43
N TYR A 79 1.56 0.48 1.11
CA TYR A 79 2.39 0.46 -0.09
C TYR A 79 3.50 -0.59 0.01
N LEU A 80 3.85 -1.17 -1.14
CA LEU A 80 5.02 -2.05 -1.24
C LEU A 80 6.31 -1.28 -0.94
N PRO A 81 7.35 -1.94 -0.40
CA PRO A 81 8.67 -1.35 -0.29
C PRO A 81 9.16 -0.80 -1.63
N GLY A 82 9.64 0.44 -1.64
CA GLY A 82 10.09 1.12 -2.85
C GLY A 82 9.00 1.91 -3.60
N GLN A 83 7.74 1.72 -3.26
CA GLN A 83 6.66 2.58 -3.78
C GLN A 83 6.63 3.93 -3.06
N PHE A 84 6.23 4.98 -3.79
CA PHE A 84 6.14 6.33 -3.24
C PHE A 84 4.86 6.51 -2.42
N ASP A 85 5.02 6.65 -1.11
CA ASP A 85 3.94 6.97 -0.18
C ASP A 85 3.80 8.51 -0.08
N GLN A 86 2.95 9.08 -0.93
CA GLN A 86 2.74 10.53 -0.98
C GLN A 86 2.22 11.09 0.34
N ARG A 87 1.33 10.37 1.03
CA ARG A 87 0.76 10.81 2.31
C ARG A 87 1.83 10.88 3.38
N ALA A 88 2.67 9.86 3.49
CA ALA A 88 3.78 9.83 4.43
C ALA A 88 4.83 10.89 4.09
N ALA A 89 5.19 11.07 2.84
CA ALA A 89 6.13 12.09 2.40
C ALA A 89 5.64 13.51 2.74
N SER A 90 4.37 13.81 2.43
CA SER A 90 3.76 15.09 2.79
C SER A 90 3.72 15.32 4.31
N ALA A 91 3.43 14.27 5.09
CA ALA A 91 3.43 14.36 6.55
C ALA A 91 4.85 14.64 7.09
N VAL A 92 5.90 14.01 6.55
CA VAL A 92 7.30 14.31 6.91
C VAL A 92 7.64 15.76 6.62
N ASP A 93 7.24 16.28 5.47
CA ASP A 93 7.50 17.68 5.11
C ASP A 93 6.76 18.65 6.04
N CYS A 94 5.52 18.36 6.42
CA CYS A 94 4.77 19.14 7.41
C CYS A 94 5.44 19.10 8.81
N VAL A 95 5.93 17.93 9.25
CA VAL A 95 6.69 17.82 10.51
C VAL A 95 7.95 18.67 10.48
N ARG A 96 8.65 18.71 9.35
CA ARG A 96 9.86 19.57 9.19
C ARG A 96 9.55 21.06 9.24
N LEU A 97 8.34 21.49 8.94
CA LEU A 97 7.91 22.88 9.14
C LEU A 97 7.75 23.20 10.63
N ILE A 98 7.42 22.21 11.48
CA ILE A 98 7.32 22.36 12.93
C ILE A 98 8.69 22.30 13.57
N ASP A 99 9.51 21.32 13.17
CA ASP A 99 10.89 21.14 13.62
C ASP A 99 11.81 20.76 12.44
N PRO A 100 12.56 21.74 11.90
CA PRO A 100 13.48 21.51 10.78
C PRO A 100 14.61 20.52 11.08
N THR A 101 14.88 20.23 12.35
CA THR A 101 15.94 19.31 12.79
C THR A 101 15.45 17.89 12.99
N ALA A 102 14.13 17.67 12.93
CA ALA A 102 13.52 16.36 13.16
C ALA A 102 13.99 15.32 12.15
N LYS A 103 14.46 14.20 12.66
CA LYS A 103 14.84 13.00 11.87
C LYS A 103 13.76 11.94 12.01
N VAL A 104 12.59 12.23 11.47
CA VAL A 104 11.44 11.34 11.54
C VAL A 104 11.30 10.53 10.26
N SER A 105 10.69 9.36 10.40
CA SER A 105 10.23 8.52 9.31
C SER A 105 8.78 8.16 9.54
N ILE A 106 7.99 8.18 8.49
CA ILE A 106 6.55 7.91 8.52
C ILE A 106 6.22 6.90 7.42
N LYS A 107 5.34 5.95 7.74
CA LYS A 107 4.65 5.13 6.75
C LYS A 107 3.16 5.37 6.89
N SER A 108 2.43 5.38 5.78
CA SER A 108 0.97 5.43 5.84
C SER A 108 0.34 4.13 5.35
N SER A 109 -0.86 3.88 5.85
CA SER A 109 -1.68 2.75 5.41
C SER A 109 -3.15 3.07 5.60
N LYS A 110 -4.02 2.31 4.93
CA LYS A 110 -5.46 2.38 5.07
C LYS A 110 -5.96 1.18 5.88
N LEU A 111 -6.87 1.43 6.81
CA LEU A 111 -7.55 0.39 7.58
C LEU A 111 -9.04 0.48 7.26
N ILE A 112 -9.58 -0.58 6.67
CA ILE A 112 -10.99 -0.76 6.35
C ILE A 112 -11.57 -1.69 7.42
N ILE A 113 -12.51 -1.20 8.21
CA ILE A 113 -13.23 -2.00 9.22
C ILE A 113 -14.62 -2.31 8.66
N LEU A 114 -14.96 -3.57 8.66
CA LEU A 114 -16.18 -4.15 8.13
C LEU A 114 -17.10 -4.65 9.25
N PRO A 115 -18.40 -4.89 9.00
CA PRO A 115 -19.29 -5.54 9.94
C PRO A 115 -18.70 -6.86 10.46
N ALA A 116 -18.93 -7.17 11.74
CA ALA A 116 -18.36 -8.35 12.39
C ALA A 116 -18.81 -9.68 11.77
N ASP A 117 -19.97 -9.71 11.15
CA ASP A 117 -20.57 -10.86 10.47
C ASP A 117 -20.12 -11.02 9.02
N THR A 118 -19.21 -10.15 8.52
CA THR A 118 -18.66 -10.25 7.17
C THR A 118 -17.91 -11.57 7.00
N SER A 119 -18.32 -12.38 6.01
CA SER A 119 -17.70 -13.69 5.76
C SER A 119 -16.28 -13.59 5.20
N ASP A 120 -15.49 -14.67 5.37
CA ASP A 120 -14.13 -14.74 4.82
C ASP A 120 -14.13 -14.66 3.28
N GLU A 121 -15.16 -15.18 2.62
CA GLU A 121 -15.33 -15.09 1.17
C GLU A 121 -15.48 -13.63 0.73
N VAL A 122 -16.31 -12.84 1.42
CA VAL A 122 -16.51 -11.43 1.13
C VAL A 122 -15.21 -10.66 1.35
N ILE A 123 -14.50 -10.93 2.45
CA ILE A 123 -13.19 -10.32 2.74
C ILE A 123 -12.19 -10.62 1.61
N ALA A 124 -12.11 -11.87 1.15
CA ALA A 124 -11.19 -12.24 0.07
C ALA A 124 -11.54 -11.52 -1.26
N ARG A 125 -12.84 -11.36 -1.56
CA ARG A 125 -13.29 -10.58 -2.73
C ARG A 125 -12.93 -9.11 -2.62
N ILE A 126 -13.12 -8.50 -1.45
CA ILE A 126 -12.74 -7.09 -1.21
C ILE A 126 -11.22 -6.93 -1.33
N LYS A 127 -10.42 -7.81 -0.70
CA LYS A 127 -8.96 -7.78 -0.83
C LYS A 127 -8.50 -7.84 -2.29
N LYS A 128 -9.06 -8.77 -3.07
CA LYS A 128 -8.74 -8.93 -4.50
C LYS A 128 -9.11 -7.68 -5.33
N TYR A 129 -10.16 -6.98 -4.96
CA TYR A 129 -10.60 -5.76 -5.63
C TYR A 129 -9.77 -4.53 -5.22
N TYR A 130 -9.56 -4.37 -3.92
CA TYR A 130 -8.98 -3.13 -3.35
C TYR A 130 -7.46 -3.11 -3.37
N ILE A 131 -6.79 -4.27 -3.22
CA ILE A 131 -5.33 -4.34 -3.16
C ILE A 131 -4.77 -4.47 -4.58
N ASN A 132 -4.10 -3.42 -5.05
CA ASN A 132 -3.33 -3.50 -6.29
C ASN A 132 -1.95 -4.11 -6.01
N ALA A 133 -1.75 -5.36 -6.41
CA ALA A 133 -0.52 -6.11 -6.14
C ALA A 133 0.76 -5.51 -6.77
N VAL A 134 0.62 -4.52 -7.69
CA VAL A 134 1.76 -3.81 -8.28
C VAL A 134 2.31 -2.72 -7.34
N GLU A 135 1.46 -2.15 -6.49
CA GLU A 135 1.83 -1.00 -5.65
C GLU A 135 1.55 -1.20 -4.16
N SER A 136 0.70 -2.16 -3.80
CA SER A 136 0.25 -2.32 -2.43
C SER A 136 0.15 -3.78 -2.01
N ARG A 137 0.11 -3.99 -0.70
CA ARG A 137 -0.06 -5.30 -0.06
C ARG A 137 -0.90 -5.20 1.19
N GLU A 138 -1.36 -6.34 1.67
CA GLU A 138 -1.96 -6.43 3.00
C GLU A 138 -0.92 -6.10 4.08
N LYS A 139 -1.31 -5.25 5.04
CA LYS A 139 -0.49 -4.87 6.19
C LYS A 139 -0.83 -5.72 7.40
N ASP A 140 0.18 -6.22 8.09
CA ASP A 140 0.07 -6.79 9.42
C ASP A 140 0.15 -5.68 10.48
N LEU A 141 -0.99 -5.32 11.07
CA LEU A 141 -1.06 -4.26 12.08
C LEU A 141 -0.36 -4.63 13.41
N SER A 142 -0.07 -5.92 13.64
CA SER A 142 0.64 -6.36 14.86
C SER A 142 2.14 -6.06 14.81
N LYS A 143 2.66 -5.74 13.62
CA LYS A 143 4.09 -5.48 13.39
C LYS A 143 4.31 -4.02 13.03
N LEU A 144 4.98 -3.28 13.92
CA LEU A 144 5.63 -2.03 13.57
C LEU A 144 6.95 -2.37 12.87
N THR A 145 6.93 -2.44 11.55
CA THR A 145 8.16 -2.58 10.78
C THR A 145 8.80 -1.21 10.60
N ALA A 146 9.98 -1.04 11.18
CA ALA A 146 10.87 0.08 10.83
C ALA A 146 11.04 0.12 9.30
N MET A 147 11.40 1.28 8.73
CA MET A 147 11.66 1.36 7.28
C MET A 147 12.68 0.30 6.90
N GLU A 148 12.19 -0.80 6.33
CA GLU A 148 13.06 -1.73 5.63
C GLU A 148 13.63 -0.97 4.43
N GLN A 149 14.92 -0.70 4.46
CA GLN A 149 15.61 -0.42 3.21
C GLN A 149 15.56 -1.73 2.42
N PRO A 150 14.91 -1.75 1.25
CA PRO A 150 14.92 -2.96 0.44
C PRO A 150 16.39 -3.34 0.20
N GLU A 151 16.76 -4.58 0.53
CA GLU A 151 18.06 -5.10 0.10
C GLU A 151 18.11 -4.94 -1.40
N VAL A 152 19.11 -4.19 -1.87
CA VAL A 152 19.35 -4.04 -3.31
C VAL A 152 19.85 -5.40 -3.81
N THR A 153 18.93 -6.23 -4.26
CA THR A 153 19.29 -7.45 -4.96
C THR A 153 19.93 -7.08 -6.30
N PRO A 154 21.12 -7.57 -6.60
CA PRO A 154 21.72 -7.33 -7.91
C PRO A 154 20.76 -7.83 -9.01
N VAL A 155 20.63 -7.05 -10.08
CA VAL A 155 19.82 -7.43 -11.23
C VAL A 155 20.36 -8.75 -11.78
N PRO A 156 19.55 -9.82 -11.86
CA PRO A 156 20.02 -11.10 -12.37
C PRO A 156 20.35 -11.01 -13.87
N VAL A 157 21.45 -11.59 -14.25
CA VAL A 157 21.78 -11.78 -15.66
C VAL A 157 20.96 -12.96 -16.20
N LEU A 158 20.28 -12.77 -17.30
CA LEU A 158 19.51 -13.83 -17.97
C LEU A 158 20.47 -14.72 -18.79
N GLU A 159 21.06 -15.71 -18.13
CA GLU A 159 21.95 -16.66 -18.78
C GLU A 159 21.20 -17.48 -19.85
N GLY A 160 21.87 -17.71 -20.97
CA GLY A 160 21.32 -18.51 -22.07
C GLY A 160 20.30 -17.78 -22.96
N LEU A 161 20.01 -16.51 -22.74
CA LEU A 161 19.07 -15.74 -23.57
C LEU A 161 19.46 -15.75 -25.04
N THR A 162 20.75 -15.56 -25.35
CA THR A 162 21.30 -15.55 -26.71
C THR A 162 21.33 -16.92 -27.40
N ALA A 163 21.15 -18.01 -26.64
CA ALA A 163 21.12 -19.38 -27.17
C ALA A 163 19.69 -19.86 -27.53
N LEU A 164 18.65 -19.07 -27.22
CA LEU A 164 17.26 -19.43 -27.51
C LEU A 164 17.03 -19.66 -29.02
N THR A 165 16.30 -20.72 -29.34
CA THR A 165 15.78 -21.00 -30.67
C THR A 165 14.45 -20.30 -30.90
N GLU A 166 14.02 -20.17 -32.17
CA GLU A 166 12.74 -19.53 -32.54
C GLU A 166 11.54 -20.14 -31.79
N ASP A 167 11.51 -21.47 -31.64
CA ASP A 167 10.40 -22.18 -30.99
C ASP A 167 10.39 -21.96 -29.45
N GLU A 168 11.50 -21.52 -28.88
CA GLU A 168 11.62 -21.29 -27.43
C GLU A 168 11.27 -19.85 -27.02
N LEU A 169 11.21 -18.89 -27.96
CA LEU A 169 10.99 -17.48 -27.62
C LEU A 169 9.64 -17.24 -26.94
N ALA A 170 8.54 -17.73 -27.53
CA ALA A 170 7.20 -17.54 -26.96
C ALA A 170 7.01 -18.26 -25.59
N PRO A 171 7.44 -19.52 -25.42
CA PRO A 171 7.45 -20.17 -24.10
C PRO A 171 8.30 -19.44 -23.07
N TYR A 172 9.45 -18.89 -23.47
CA TYR A 172 10.34 -18.13 -22.60
C TYR A 172 9.67 -16.84 -22.10
N CYS A 173 9.08 -16.03 -23.01
CA CYS A 173 8.32 -14.84 -22.61
C CYS A 173 7.29 -15.16 -21.54
N LYS A 174 6.51 -16.22 -21.76
CA LYS A 174 5.47 -16.65 -20.81
C LYS A 174 6.04 -17.13 -19.48
N LYS A 175 7.11 -17.92 -19.51
CA LYS A 175 7.78 -18.43 -18.30
C LYS A 175 8.36 -17.32 -17.45
N MET A 176 8.96 -16.32 -18.09
CA MET A 176 9.61 -15.20 -17.41
C MET A 176 8.63 -14.04 -17.09
N GLY A 177 7.37 -14.13 -17.53
CA GLY A 177 6.39 -13.05 -17.34
C GLY A 177 6.76 -11.75 -18.04
N LEU A 178 7.46 -11.84 -19.19
CA LEU A 178 7.89 -10.66 -19.94
C LEU A 178 6.68 -10.01 -20.63
N ALA A 179 6.55 -8.69 -20.49
CA ALA A 179 5.52 -7.90 -21.17
C ALA A 179 5.91 -7.60 -22.63
N MET A 180 6.30 -8.65 -23.39
CA MET A 180 6.68 -8.57 -24.79
C MET A 180 6.25 -9.86 -25.51
N ASN A 181 6.14 -9.80 -26.85
CA ASN A 181 5.86 -10.97 -27.69
C ASN A 181 7.14 -11.65 -28.15
N ALA A 182 7.01 -12.77 -28.91
CA ALA A 182 8.16 -13.50 -29.41
C ALA A 182 8.99 -12.72 -30.44
N ASP A 183 8.37 -11.83 -31.23
CA ASP A 183 9.05 -11.02 -32.22
C ASP A 183 9.91 -9.93 -31.53
N ASP A 184 9.37 -9.30 -30.48
CA ASP A 184 10.12 -8.34 -29.67
C ASP A 184 11.33 -9.03 -29.00
N LEU A 185 11.13 -10.23 -28.43
CA LEU A 185 12.22 -10.97 -27.79
C LEU A 185 13.28 -11.40 -28.82
N ARG A 186 12.90 -11.74 -30.05
CA ARG A 186 13.82 -12.05 -31.15
C ARG A 186 14.76 -10.89 -31.43
N GLU A 187 14.22 -9.68 -31.51
CA GLU A 187 15.05 -8.48 -31.71
C GLU A 187 16.04 -8.26 -30.56
N VAL A 188 15.59 -8.46 -29.31
CA VAL A 188 16.48 -8.39 -28.13
C VAL A 188 17.58 -9.45 -28.23
N VAL A 189 17.24 -10.70 -28.53
CA VAL A 189 18.22 -11.80 -28.69
C VAL A 189 19.23 -11.49 -29.81
N ASN A 190 18.74 -11.00 -30.95
CA ASN A 190 19.61 -10.63 -32.08
C ASN A 190 20.57 -9.48 -31.74
N TYR A 191 20.08 -8.48 -31.01
CA TYR A 191 20.90 -7.38 -30.54
C TYR A 191 22.06 -7.89 -29.68
N PHE A 192 21.77 -8.69 -28.64
CA PHE A 192 22.81 -9.21 -27.76
C PHE A 192 23.73 -10.25 -28.42
N LYS A 193 23.28 -10.95 -29.47
CA LYS A 193 24.17 -11.78 -30.31
C LYS A 193 25.16 -10.96 -31.11
N ALA A 194 24.78 -9.76 -31.53
CA ALA A 194 25.61 -8.89 -32.30
C ALA A 194 26.64 -8.11 -31.47
N GLU A 195 26.28 -7.76 -30.24
CA GLU A 195 27.14 -7.03 -29.31
C GLU A 195 28.19 -7.94 -28.63
N GLY A 196 28.02 -9.26 -28.60
CA GLY A 196 28.96 -10.25 -28.03
C GLY A 196 28.73 -10.48 -26.57
#